data_0d73835db8f40a9f42bdb083c7289c2b
#
_entry.id   0d73835db8f40a9f42bdb083c7289c2b
#
_cell.length_a   1.000
_cell.length_b   1.000
_cell.length_c   1.000
_cell.angle_alpha   90.00
_cell.angle_beta   90.00
_cell.angle_gamma   90.00
#
_symmetry.space_group_name_H-M   'P 1'
#
loop_
_entity.id
_entity.type
_entity.pdbx_description
1 polymer ?
#
loop_
_entity_poly.entity_id
_entity_poly.type
_entity_poly.pdbx_seq_one_letter_code
_entity_poly.pdbx_strand_id
1 'polypeptide(L)'
;EAEKNLEESGPTPEAGVQIFRAYRGLPKSNKLAKVLSEASNKKLMQDTEMEYLREKAKNMYIIDDELYFVIDEKNNSIDLTEKGREELAQGSGMEKEFFVLPDLGTEISKFENDDNLTDQEKIQKKDKLYSKYSEASERIHTLHQLLKAYTLFDKDVEYVITEDGKIAIVDEFTGRVLPGRRYSDGLHQAIEAKENVKVQRDSQTLATITLQNYFRMYHKLCGM
;
A
#
# COMPACT_ATOMS: atom_id res chain seq x y z
N GLU A 1 -15.28 19.91 3.31
CA GLU A 1 -16.60 19.66 3.96
C GLU A 1 -16.47 19.62 5.48
N ALA A 2 -15.58 18.78 6.06
CA ALA A 2 -15.38 18.70 7.51
C ALA A 2 -15.04 20.05 8.17
N GLU A 3 -14.14 20.83 7.55
CA GLU A 3 -13.75 22.17 8.01
C GLU A 3 -14.96 23.12 8.00
N LYS A 4 -15.73 23.10 6.93
CA LYS A 4 -16.93 23.92 6.76
C LYS A 4 -18.04 23.56 7.77
N ASN A 5 -18.24 22.27 8.03
CA ASN A 5 -19.21 21.79 9.00
C ASN A 5 -18.81 22.13 10.44
N LEU A 6 -17.49 22.11 10.76
CA LEU A 6 -16.99 22.55 12.06
C LEU A 6 -17.20 24.05 12.31
N GLU A 7 -17.01 24.89 11.27
CA GLU A 7 -17.25 26.34 11.34
C GLU A 7 -18.75 26.67 11.49
N GLU A 8 -19.63 25.93 10.80
CA GLU A 8 -21.06 26.19 10.80
C GLU A 8 -21.81 25.59 12.01
N SER A 9 -21.42 24.39 12.45
CA SER A 9 -22.20 23.60 13.43
C SER A 9 -21.42 23.23 14.71
N GLY A 10 -20.13 23.56 14.80
CA GLY A 10 -19.27 23.19 15.92
C GLY A 10 -18.93 21.69 15.96
N PRO A 11 -18.36 21.16 17.05
CA PRO A 11 -17.93 19.78 17.19
C PRO A 11 -19.12 18.83 17.34
N THR A 12 -19.72 18.44 16.23
CA THR A 12 -20.81 17.45 16.15
C THR A 12 -20.26 16.04 15.91
N PRO A 13 -20.99 14.96 16.26
CA PRO A 13 -20.59 13.59 15.92
C PRO A 13 -20.36 13.37 14.42
N GLU A 14 -21.16 14.02 13.59
CA GLU A 14 -21.03 13.96 12.12
C GLU A 14 -19.71 14.60 11.64
N ALA A 15 -19.30 15.72 12.24
CA ALA A 15 -18.00 16.33 11.96
C ALA A 15 -16.85 15.38 12.39
N GLY A 16 -17.00 14.68 13.52
CA GLY A 16 -16.06 13.65 13.97
C GLY A 16 -15.88 12.53 12.95
N VAL A 17 -16.96 12.02 12.39
CA VAL A 17 -16.94 10.99 11.33
C VAL A 17 -16.22 11.50 10.08
N GLN A 18 -16.49 12.74 9.66
CA GLN A 18 -15.84 13.32 8.49
C GLN A 18 -14.34 13.55 8.68
N ILE A 19 -13.92 14.01 9.88
CA ILE A 19 -12.51 14.16 10.23
C ILE A 19 -11.81 12.79 10.25
N PHE A 20 -12.45 11.80 10.89
CA PHE A 20 -11.89 10.46 10.96
C PHE A 20 -11.79 9.80 9.58
N ARG A 21 -12.80 9.98 8.72
CA ARG A 21 -12.75 9.54 7.33
C ARG A 21 -11.61 10.22 6.55
N ALA A 22 -11.46 11.53 6.69
CA ALA A 22 -10.34 12.25 6.06
C ALA A 22 -8.97 11.76 6.55
N TYR A 23 -8.86 11.43 7.85
CA TYR A 23 -7.64 10.86 8.42
C TYR A 23 -7.32 9.48 7.85
N ARG A 24 -8.32 8.62 7.70
CA ARG A 24 -8.12 7.29 7.09
C ARG A 24 -7.77 7.34 5.59
N GLY A 25 -8.28 8.36 4.88
CA GLY A 25 -8.01 8.53 3.46
C GLY A 25 -6.68 9.20 3.16
N LEU A 26 -6.30 10.24 3.89
CA LEU A 26 -5.06 10.99 3.66
C LEU A 26 -4.53 11.63 4.96
N PRO A 27 -3.88 10.86 5.84
CA PRO A 27 -3.44 11.32 7.15
C PRO A 27 -2.40 12.45 7.08
N LYS A 28 -1.51 12.44 6.08
CA LYS A 28 -0.46 13.45 5.87
C LYS A 28 -0.97 14.76 5.24
N SER A 29 -2.29 14.99 5.12
CA SER A 29 -2.82 16.23 4.56
C SER A 29 -2.54 17.44 5.44
N ASN A 30 -1.93 18.48 4.88
CA ASN A 30 -1.67 19.75 5.59
C ASN A 30 -2.96 20.43 6.07
N LYS A 31 -4.06 20.28 5.36
CA LYS A 31 -5.38 20.79 5.78
C LYS A 31 -5.90 20.04 7.00
N LEU A 32 -5.81 18.72 6.98
CA LEU A 32 -6.19 17.89 8.10
C LEU A 32 -5.33 18.18 9.34
N ALA A 33 -4.01 18.35 9.16
CA ALA A 33 -3.10 18.70 10.23
C ALA A 33 -3.49 20.02 10.92
N LYS A 34 -3.95 21.04 10.17
CA LYS A 34 -4.48 22.29 10.72
C LYS A 34 -5.75 22.05 11.55
N VAL A 35 -6.69 21.28 11.04
CA VAL A 35 -7.93 20.93 11.78
C VAL A 35 -7.60 20.18 13.07
N LEU A 36 -6.66 19.24 13.02
CA LEU A 36 -6.23 18.44 14.18
C LEU A 36 -5.29 19.16 15.13
N SER A 37 -4.81 20.35 14.80
CA SER A 37 -4.01 21.19 15.72
C SER A 37 -4.85 21.68 16.90
N GLU A 38 -6.16 21.77 16.74
CA GLU A 38 -7.08 22.09 17.82
C GLU A 38 -7.35 20.84 18.68
N ALA A 39 -7.14 20.97 19.99
CA ALA A 39 -7.29 19.87 20.94
C ALA A 39 -8.72 19.28 20.97
N SER A 40 -9.75 20.12 20.75
CA SER A 40 -11.16 19.72 20.63
C SER A 40 -11.39 18.76 19.47
N ASN A 41 -10.88 19.11 18.29
CA ASN A 41 -11.05 18.32 17.07
C ASN A 41 -10.27 17.02 17.12
N LYS A 42 -9.06 17.05 17.69
CA LYS A 42 -8.26 15.85 17.93
C LYS A 42 -8.96 14.87 18.87
N LYS A 43 -9.54 15.39 19.96
CA LYS A 43 -10.31 14.57 20.90
C LYS A 43 -11.56 13.99 20.24
N LEU A 44 -12.31 14.81 19.50
CA LEU A 44 -13.49 14.36 18.75
C LEU A 44 -13.17 13.23 17.79
N MET A 45 -12.07 13.34 17.04
CA MET A 45 -11.59 12.27 16.15
C MET A 45 -11.26 10.99 16.92
N GLN A 46 -10.54 11.09 18.04
CA GLN A 46 -10.19 9.94 18.89
C GLN A 46 -11.42 9.27 19.52
N ASP A 47 -12.38 10.05 19.98
CA ASP A 47 -13.63 9.53 20.54
C ASP A 47 -14.43 8.79 19.45
N THR A 48 -14.48 9.35 18.24
CA THR A 48 -15.09 8.70 17.07
C THR A 48 -14.36 7.41 16.70
N GLU A 49 -13.02 7.43 16.62
CA GLU A 49 -12.22 6.23 16.37
C GLU A 49 -12.52 5.12 17.38
N MET A 50 -12.55 5.46 18.67
CA MET A 50 -12.86 4.49 19.72
C MET A 50 -14.28 3.92 19.61
N GLU A 51 -15.26 4.74 19.20
CA GLU A 51 -16.63 4.28 18.98
C GLU A 51 -16.72 3.25 17.85
N TYR A 52 -16.07 3.53 16.70
CA TYR A 52 -16.07 2.62 15.54
C TYR A 52 -15.17 1.39 15.73
N LEU A 53 -14.16 1.46 16.60
CA LEU A 53 -13.33 0.31 16.98
C LEU A 53 -14.02 -0.62 17.99
N ARG A 54 -15.08 -0.17 18.67
CA ARG A 54 -15.90 -1.04 19.53
C ARG A 54 -16.42 -2.23 18.70
N GLU A 55 -16.78 -3.30 19.39
CA GLU A 55 -17.30 -4.52 18.75
C GLU A 55 -16.38 -5.13 17.66
N LYS A 56 -15.05 -5.06 17.87
CA LYS A 56 -14.03 -5.58 16.93
C LYS A 56 -14.05 -4.89 15.55
N ALA A 57 -14.22 -3.58 15.54
CA ALA A 57 -14.25 -2.75 14.32
C ALA A 57 -15.35 -3.15 13.32
N LYS A 58 -16.43 -3.74 13.80
CA LYS A 58 -17.51 -4.26 12.95
C LYS A 58 -18.18 -3.18 12.09
N ASN A 59 -18.13 -1.91 12.54
CA ASN A 59 -18.76 -0.77 11.86
C ASN A 59 -17.78 0.08 11.03
N MET A 60 -16.49 -0.33 10.96
CA MET A 60 -15.47 0.44 10.20
C MET A 60 -15.79 0.55 8.71
N TYR A 61 -16.46 -0.45 8.13
CA TYR A 61 -16.87 -0.44 6.74
C TYR A 61 -17.73 0.78 6.38
N ILE A 62 -18.53 1.34 7.32
CA ILE A 62 -19.38 2.53 7.10
C ILE A 62 -18.52 3.76 6.78
N ILE A 63 -17.32 3.82 7.37
CA ILE A 63 -16.35 4.90 7.12
C ILE A 63 -15.61 4.64 5.81
N ASP A 64 -15.18 3.40 5.61
CA ASP A 64 -14.28 3.00 4.52
C ASP A 64 -15.00 2.94 3.16
N ASP A 65 -16.28 2.57 3.13
CA ASP A 65 -17.07 2.43 1.89
C ASP A 65 -17.18 3.73 1.07
N GLU A 66 -17.06 4.88 1.70
CA GLU A 66 -17.07 6.15 0.98
C GLU A 66 -15.69 6.58 0.46
N LEU A 67 -14.62 5.95 0.92
CA LEU A 67 -13.25 6.21 0.47
C LEU A 67 -12.93 5.38 -0.78
N TYR A 68 -11.98 5.85 -1.58
CA TYR A 68 -11.41 5.08 -2.68
C TYR A 68 -10.31 4.12 -2.20
N PHE A 69 -9.59 4.50 -1.17
CA PHE A 69 -8.58 3.69 -0.50
C PHE A 69 -8.47 4.10 0.97
N VAL A 70 -7.90 3.23 1.77
CA VAL A 70 -7.70 3.43 3.21
C VAL A 70 -6.22 3.26 3.52
N ILE A 71 -5.65 4.21 4.26
CA ILE A 71 -4.26 4.18 4.69
C ILE A 71 -4.19 3.75 6.14
N ASP A 72 -3.37 2.76 6.43
CA ASP A 72 -2.93 2.40 7.77
C ASP A 72 -1.46 2.80 7.94
N GLU A 73 -1.22 3.95 8.56
CA GLU A 73 0.14 4.46 8.81
C GLU A 73 0.95 3.53 9.72
N LYS A 74 0.31 2.84 10.68
CA LYS A 74 1.01 1.97 11.63
C LYS A 74 1.66 0.77 10.94
N ASN A 75 0.95 0.22 9.95
CA ASN A 75 1.39 -0.94 9.20
C ASN A 75 2.02 -0.56 7.85
N ASN A 76 2.09 0.72 7.52
CA ASN A 76 2.50 1.21 6.20
C ASN A 76 1.77 0.46 5.07
N SER A 77 0.47 0.18 5.26
CA SER A 77 -0.36 -0.50 4.28
C SER A 77 -1.42 0.43 3.71
N ILE A 78 -1.83 0.13 2.49
CA ILE A 78 -2.91 0.80 1.80
C ILE A 78 -3.81 -0.27 1.24
N ASP A 79 -5.10 -0.18 1.57
CA ASP A 79 -6.12 -1.08 1.08
C ASP A 79 -7.07 -0.34 0.15
N LEU A 80 -7.30 -0.91 -1.03
CA LEU A 80 -8.22 -0.38 -2.02
C LEU A 80 -9.64 -0.82 -1.68
N THR A 81 -10.53 0.15 -1.54
CA THR A 81 -11.96 -0.12 -1.28
C THR A 81 -12.68 -0.63 -2.53
N GLU A 82 -13.91 -1.12 -2.37
CA GLU A 82 -14.77 -1.52 -3.48
C GLU A 82 -15.00 -0.35 -4.46
N LYS A 83 -15.31 0.83 -3.92
CA LYS A 83 -15.47 2.07 -4.68
C LYS A 83 -14.21 2.47 -5.44
N GLY A 84 -13.04 2.29 -4.82
CA GLY A 84 -11.77 2.56 -5.48
C GLY A 84 -11.49 1.61 -6.65
N ARG A 85 -11.84 0.33 -6.51
CA ARG A 85 -11.73 -0.65 -7.62
C ARG A 85 -12.67 -0.32 -8.77
N GLU A 86 -13.90 0.10 -8.48
CA GLU A 86 -14.85 0.55 -9.50
C GLU A 86 -14.36 1.76 -10.28
N GLU A 87 -13.84 2.76 -9.59
CA GLU A 87 -13.29 3.96 -10.22
C GLU A 87 -12.08 3.65 -11.09
N LEU A 88 -11.17 2.79 -10.62
CA LEU A 88 -10.02 2.34 -11.41
C LEU A 88 -10.44 1.53 -12.63
N ALA A 89 -11.46 0.68 -12.50
CA ALA A 89 -12.00 -0.08 -13.62
C ALA A 89 -12.59 0.84 -14.68
N GLN A 90 -13.39 1.82 -14.28
CA GLN A 90 -13.97 2.81 -15.19
C GLN A 90 -12.90 3.68 -15.86
N GLY A 91 -11.93 4.18 -15.07
CA GLY A 91 -10.86 5.04 -15.57
C GLY A 91 -9.88 4.33 -16.50
N SER A 92 -9.66 3.03 -16.32
CA SER A 92 -8.76 2.23 -17.15
C SER A 92 -9.44 1.53 -18.32
N GLY A 93 -10.77 1.51 -18.35
CA GLY A 93 -11.54 0.74 -19.35
C GLY A 93 -11.40 -0.78 -19.18
N MET A 94 -10.99 -1.24 -17.99
CA MET A 94 -10.83 -2.65 -17.64
C MET A 94 -12.04 -3.14 -16.85
N GLU A 95 -12.28 -4.45 -16.88
CA GLU A 95 -13.34 -5.05 -16.06
C GLU A 95 -12.96 -5.02 -14.57
N LYS A 96 -13.97 -4.94 -13.70
CA LYS A 96 -13.79 -4.88 -12.24
C LYS A 96 -13.04 -6.10 -11.69
N GLU A 97 -13.28 -7.28 -12.29
CA GLU A 97 -12.60 -8.54 -11.95
C GLU A 97 -11.08 -8.46 -12.14
N PHE A 98 -10.58 -7.52 -12.95
CA PHE A 98 -9.14 -7.30 -13.14
C PHE A 98 -8.43 -6.86 -11.85
N PHE A 99 -9.15 -6.21 -10.94
CA PHE A 99 -8.65 -5.69 -9.66
C PHE A 99 -9.05 -6.55 -8.45
N VAL A 100 -9.59 -7.74 -8.69
CA VAL A 100 -10.03 -8.68 -7.65
C VAL A 100 -9.28 -10.00 -7.81
N LEU A 101 -8.87 -10.59 -6.68
CA LEU A 101 -8.29 -11.93 -6.70
C LEU A 101 -9.39 -12.97 -6.94
N PRO A 102 -9.19 -13.92 -7.88
CA PRO A 102 -10.11 -15.03 -8.05
C PRO A 102 -10.20 -15.87 -6.75
N ASP A 103 -11.39 -16.30 -6.40
CA ASP A 103 -11.57 -17.24 -5.28
C ASP A 103 -11.16 -18.66 -5.71
N LEU A 104 -9.91 -19.02 -5.39
CA LEU A 104 -9.35 -20.33 -5.70
C LEU A 104 -10.16 -21.47 -5.06
N GLY A 105 -10.65 -21.28 -3.83
CA GLY A 105 -11.37 -22.34 -3.10
C GLY A 105 -12.67 -22.72 -3.80
N THR A 106 -13.49 -21.74 -4.10
CA THR A 106 -14.77 -21.95 -4.76
C THR A 106 -14.59 -22.48 -6.19
N GLU A 107 -13.64 -21.93 -6.96
CA GLU A 107 -13.41 -22.37 -8.35
C GLU A 107 -12.82 -23.79 -8.41
N ILE A 108 -11.87 -24.14 -7.55
CA ILE A 108 -11.32 -25.50 -7.50
C ILE A 108 -12.40 -26.50 -7.11
N SER A 109 -13.23 -26.17 -6.11
CA SER A 109 -14.33 -27.05 -5.69
C SER A 109 -15.35 -27.30 -6.80
N LYS A 110 -15.63 -26.31 -7.65
CA LYS A 110 -16.48 -26.47 -8.84
C LYS A 110 -15.87 -27.49 -9.82
N PHE A 111 -14.56 -27.38 -10.08
CA PHE A 111 -13.89 -28.30 -11.02
C PHE A 111 -13.75 -29.71 -10.45
N GLU A 112 -13.55 -29.88 -9.15
CA GLU A 112 -13.44 -31.20 -8.50
C GLU A 112 -14.77 -31.95 -8.49
N ASN A 113 -15.87 -31.23 -8.28
CA ASN A 113 -17.22 -31.83 -8.22
C ASN A 113 -17.91 -31.98 -9.59
N ASP A 114 -17.24 -31.60 -10.69
CA ASP A 114 -17.79 -31.75 -12.03
C ASP A 114 -17.46 -33.14 -12.58
N ASP A 115 -18.44 -34.01 -12.60
CA ASP A 115 -18.33 -35.38 -13.08
C ASP A 115 -18.14 -35.50 -14.61
N ASN A 116 -18.36 -34.42 -15.33
CA ASN A 116 -18.20 -34.37 -16.81
C ASN A 116 -16.76 -34.11 -17.25
N LEU A 117 -15.85 -33.78 -16.31
CA LEU A 117 -14.46 -33.46 -16.60
C LEU A 117 -13.56 -34.67 -16.36
N THR A 118 -12.68 -34.92 -17.30
CA THR A 118 -11.60 -35.89 -17.13
C THR A 118 -10.55 -35.36 -16.15
N ASP A 119 -9.80 -36.26 -15.51
CA ASP A 119 -8.72 -35.87 -14.58
C ASP A 119 -7.68 -34.95 -15.23
N GLN A 120 -7.38 -35.16 -16.52
CA GLN A 120 -6.47 -34.32 -17.27
C GLN A 120 -7.04 -32.89 -17.47
N GLU A 121 -8.31 -32.78 -17.78
CA GLU A 121 -8.98 -31.46 -17.93
C GLU A 121 -9.07 -30.73 -16.59
N LYS A 122 -9.31 -31.43 -15.48
CA LYS A 122 -9.29 -30.85 -14.13
C LYS A 122 -7.91 -30.26 -13.80
N ILE A 123 -6.84 -30.97 -14.11
CA ILE A 123 -5.46 -30.48 -13.93
C ILE A 123 -5.20 -29.23 -14.78
N GLN A 124 -5.53 -29.29 -16.07
CA GLN A 124 -5.32 -28.13 -16.96
C GLN A 124 -6.12 -26.88 -16.53
N LYS A 125 -7.36 -27.06 -16.04
CA LYS A 125 -8.18 -25.95 -15.52
C LYS A 125 -7.58 -25.38 -14.24
N LYS A 126 -7.07 -26.22 -13.34
CA LYS A 126 -6.35 -25.77 -12.14
C LYS A 126 -5.10 -24.98 -12.49
N ASP A 127 -4.27 -25.47 -13.41
CA ASP A 127 -3.05 -24.76 -13.84
C ASP A 127 -3.36 -23.39 -14.44
N LYS A 128 -4.40 -23.29 -15.28
CA LYS A 128 -4.87 -22.01 -15.83
C LYS A 128 -5.39 -21.07 -14.74
N LEU A 129 -6.09 -21.61 -13.73
CA LEU A 129 -6.60 -20.81 -12.61
C LEU A 129 -5.46 -20.28 -11.76
N TYR A 130 -4.46 -21.10 -11.46
CA TYR A 130 -3.27 -20.68 -10.73
C TYR A 130 -2.46 -19.61 -11.50
N SER A 131 -2.32 -19.75 -12.83
CA SER A 131 -1.68 -18.72 -13.65
C SER A 131 -2.43 -17.39 -13.58
N LYS A 132 -3.75 -17.42 -13.75
CA LYS A 132 -4.59 -16.22 -13.62
C LYS A 132 -4.51 -15.58 -12.22
N TYR A 133 -4.47 -16.42 -11.18
CA TYR A 133 -4.33 -15.93 -9.80
C TYR A 133 -2.97 -15.24 -9.59
N SER A 134 -1.89 -15.86 -10.06
CA SER A 134 -0.55 -15.28 -9.98
C SER A 134 -0.47 -13.92 -10.67
N GLU A 135 -0.98 -13.83 -11.90
CA GLU A 135 -1.03 -12.57 -12.66
C GLU A 135 -1.88 -11.50 -11.96
N ALA A 136 -3.04 -11.88 -11.42
CA ALA A 136 -3.90 -10.96 -10.68
C ALA A 136 -3.23 -10.48 -9.38
N SER A 137 -2.56 -11.40 -8.67
CA SER A 137 -1.81 -11.09 -7.45
C SER A 137 -0.68 -10.10 -7.71
N GLU A 138 0.11 -10.30 -8.77
CA GLU A 138 1.18 -9.38 -9.17
C GLU A 138 0.64 -7.99 -9.53
N ARG A 139 -0.47 -7.92 -10.25
CA ARG A 139 -1.12 -6.63 -10.60
C ARG A 139 -1.59 -5.88 -9.36
N ILE A 140 -2.28 -6.56 -8.45
CA ILE A 140 -2.79 -5.97 -7.22
C ILE A 140 -1.62 -5.51 -6.34
N HIS A 141 -0.58 -6.32 -6.24
CA HIS A 141 0.64 -5.94 -5.53
C HIS A 141 1.27 -4.68 -6.13
N THR A 142 1.43 -4.63 -7.44
CA THR A 142 1.97 -3.45 -8.14
C THR A 142 1.10 -2.20 -7.89
N LEU A 143 -0.22 -2.35 -7.91
CA LEU A 143 -1.15 -1.27 -7.62
C LEU A 143 -0.99 -0.76 -6.19
N HIS A 144 -0.88 -1.65 -5.20
CA HIS A 144 -0.62 -1.27 -3.81
C HIS A 144 0.72 -0.53 -3.67
N GLN A 145 1.78 -0.96 -4.34
CA GLN A 145 3.06 -0.26 -4.32
C GLN A 145 2.98 1.13 -4.96
N LEU A 146 2.25 1.28 -6.07
CA LEU A 146 2.00 2.58 -6.69
C LEU A 146 1.22 3.50 -5.76
N LEU A 147 0.10 3.04 -5.19
CA LEU A 147 -0.67 3.82 -4.22
C LEU A 147 0.19 4.25 -3.04
N LYS A 148 1.01 3.34 -2.51
CA LYS A 148 1.95 3.60 -1.42
C LYS A 148 2.96 4.68 -1.80
N ALA A 149 3.55 4.60 -3.00
CA ALA A 149 4.49 5.60 -3.50
C ALA A 149 3.86 6.99 -3.61
N TYR A 150 2.59 7.07 -4.06
CA TYR A 150 1.90 8.34 -4.24
C TYR A 150 1.37 8.97 -2.94
N THR A 151 1.07 8.19 -1.92
CA THR A 151 0.38 8.66 -0.71
C THR A 151 1.25 8.74 0.53
N LEU A 152 2.28 7.89 0.65
CA LEU A 152 3.11 7.79 1.84
C LEU A 152 4.55 8.27 1.64
N PHE A 153 5.02 8.37 0.39
CA PHE A 153 6.40 8.74 0.09
C PHE A 153 6.45 10.08 -0.63
N ASP A 154 7.01 11.09 0.03
CA ASP A 154 7.15 12.43 -0.49
C ASP A 154 8.60 12.73 -0.88
N LYS A 155 8.75 13.47 -1.99
CA LYS A 155 10.05 13.95 -2.43
C LYS A 155 10.63 14.92 -1.39
N ASP A 156 11.92 14.85 -1.21
CA ASP A 156 12.71 15.66 -0.26
C ASP A 156 12.40 15.36 1.23
N VAL A 157 11.62 14.30 1.50
CA VAL A 157 11.35 13.77 2.84
C VAL A 157 11.84 12.32 2.92
N GLU A 158 11.19 11.38 2.23
CA GLU A 158 11.58 9.98 2.24
C GLU A 158 12.60 9.62 1.15
N TYR A 159 12.70 10.41 0.09
CA TYR A 159 13.66 10.21 -1.00
C TYR A 159 14.02 11.52 -1.70
N VAL A 160 15.15 11.51 -2.38
CA VAL A 160 15.61 12.61 -3.26
C VAL A 160 15.92 12.09 -4.65
N ILE A 161 15.85 12.99 -5.63
CA ILE A 161 16.33 12.71 -6.99
C ILE A 161 17.76 13.22 -7.09
N THR A 162 18.71 12.33 -7.39
CA THR A 162 20.12 12.67 -7.57
C THR A 162 20.34 13.39 -8.90
N GLU A 163 21.52 14.03 -9.06
CA GLU A 163 21.92 14.69 -10.31
C GLU A 163 21.94 13.73 -11.50
N ASP A 164 22.22 12.45 -11.26
CA ASP A 164 22.17 11.37 -12.27
C ASP A 164 20.72 10.95 -12.65
N GLY A 165 19.71 11.59 -12.09
CA GLY A 165 18.30 11.24 -12.32
C GLY A 165 17.88 9.91 -11.69
N LYS A 166 18.49 9.51 -10.57
CA LYS A 166 18.13 8.30 -9.82
C LYS A 166 17.47 8.65 -8.51
N ILE A 167 16.63 7.76 -8.02
CA ILE A 167 16.03 7.88 -6.68
C ILE A 167 17.07 7.41 -5.64
N ALA A 168 17.27 8.22 -4.61
CA ALA A 168 18.08 7.86 -3.43
C ALA A 168 17.24 8.01 -2.17
N ILE A 169 17.32 7.03 -1.29
CA ILE A 169 16.57 6.99 -0.02
C ILE A 169 17.17 7.99 0.95
N VAL A 170 16.32 8.71 1.66
CA VAL A 170 16.70 9.54 2.81
C VAL A 170 16.38 8.77 4.09
N ASP A 171 17.34 8.70 4.98
CA ASP A 171 17.15 8.08 6.29
C ASP A 171 16.29 9.00 7.17
N GLU A 172 15.18 8.48 7.64
CA GLU A 172 14.19 9.19 8.46
C GLU A 172 14.79 9.78 9.75
N PHE A 173 15.74 9.10 10.38
CA PHE A 173 16.31 9.51 11.65
C PHE A 173 17.49 10.48 11.51
N THR A 174 18.31 10.30 10.49
CA THR A 174 19.54 11.10 10.32
C THR A 174 19.45 12.15 9.22
N GLY A 175 18.43 12.06 8.36
CA GLY A 175 18.29 12.90 7.18
C GLY A 175 19.38 12.66 6.12
N ARG A 176 20.16 11.60 6.25
CA ARG A 176 21.25 11.29 5.31
C ARG A 176 20.75 10.53 4.11
N VAL A 177 21.27 10.90 2.95
CA VAL A 177 21.04 10.15 1.72
C VAL A 177 21.81 8.83 1.79
N LEU A 178 21.14 7.72 1.51
CA LEU A 178 21.68 6.36 1.52
C LEU A 178 21.99 5.92 0.08
N PRO A 179 23.20 6.15 -0.44
CA PRO A 179 23.52 5.80 -1.82
C PRO A 179 23.51 4.28 -2.03
N GLY A 180 22.95 3.85 -3.16
CA GLY A 180 22.92 2.43 -3.54
C GLY A 180 21.89 1.57 -2.82
N ARG A 181 21.16 2.09 -1.83
CA ARG A 181 20.03 1.39 -1.22
C ARG A 181 18.77 1.60 -2.03
N ARG A 182 17.93 0.57 -2.06
CA ARG A 182 16.63 0.59 -2.76
C ARG A 182 15.54 0.07 -1.82
N TYR A 183 14.32 0.59 -1.99
CA TYR A 183 13.15 -0.01 -1.35
C TYR A 183 12.88 -1.38 -1.97
N SER A 184 12.41 -2.31 -1.16
CA SER A 184 12.03 -3.66 -1.59
C SER A 184 10.65 -3.70 -2.26
N ASP A 185 10.31 -4.89 -2.75
CA ASP A 185 8.96 -5.28 -3.17
C ASP A 185 8.33 -4.42 -4.29
N GLY A 186 9.16 -3.82 -5.17
CA GLY A 186 8.67 -2.99 -6.26
C GLY A 186 8.38 -1.53 -5.90
N LEU A 187 8.49 -1.15 -4.60
CA LEU A 187 8.22 0.22 -4.16
C LEU A 187 9.19 1.23 -4.78
N HIS A 188 10.48 0.85 -4.93
CA HIS A 188 11.46 1.74 -5.55
C HIS A 188 11.11 2.05 -7.00
N GLN A 189 10.71 1.04 -7.76
CA GLN A 189 10.25 1.19 -9.14
C GLN A 189 8.95 2.03 -9.21
N ALA A 190 8.06 1.87 -8.24
CA ALA A 190 6.85 2.69 -8.14
C ALA A 190 7.17 4.18 -7.92
N ILE A 191 8.17 4.49 -7.10
CA ILE A 191 8.66 5.86 -6.89
C ILE A 191 9.37 6.38 -8.15
N GLU A 192 10.20 5.54 -8.80
CA GLU A 192 10.83 5.90 -10.07
C GLU A 192 9.79 6.24 -11.15
N ALA A 193 8.70 5.48 -11.23
CA ALA A 193 7.57 5.76 -12.13
C ALA A 193 6.81 7.04 -11.75
N LYS A 194 6.56 7.26 -10.46
CA LYS A 194 5.93 8.50 -9.95
C LYS A 194 6.71 9.76 -10.38
N GLU A 195 8.03 9.72 -10.28
CA GLU A 195 8.89 10.85 -10.61
C GLU A 195 9.29 10.93 -12.10
N ASN A 196 8.76 10.03 -12.94
CA ASN A 196 9.08 9.93 -14.37
C ASN A 196 10.59 9.79 -14.65
N VAL A 197 11.33 9.16 -13.74
CA VAL A 197 12.72 8.78 -13.94
C VAL A 197 12.82 7.37 -14.54
N LYS A 198 13.98 7.03 -15.07
CA LYS A 198 14.17 5.71 -15.68
C LYS A 198 14.03 4.59 -14.65
N VAL A 199 13.02 3.75 -14.81
CA VAL A 199 12.81 2.58 -13.96
C VAL A 199 13.97 1.59 -14.15
N GLN A 200 14.64 1.25 -13.05
CA GLN A 200 15.76 0.32 -13.03
C GLN A 200 15.28 -1.08 -12.62
N ARG A 201 15.97 -2.09 -13.14
CA ARG A 201 15.74 -3.49 -12.73
C ARG A 201 16.22 -3.68 -11.29
N ASP A 202 15.57 -4.56 -10.56
CA ASP A 202 16.03 -4.96 -9.24
C ASP A 202 17.36 -5.70 -9.34
N SER A 203 18.21 -5.45 -8.32
CA SER A 203 19.43 -6.22 -8.13
C SER A 203 19.09 -7.51 -7.40
N GLN A 204 19.36 -8.64 -8.02
CA GLN A 204 19.22 -9.93 -7.37
C GLN A 204 20.48 -10.25 -6.58
N THR A 205 20.34 -10.51 -5.28
CA THR A 205 21.43 -11.01 -4.46
C THR A 205 21.70 -12.46 -4.83
N LEU A 206 22.81 -12.71 -5.50
CA LEU A 206 23.20 -14.06 -5.94
C LEU A 206 23.71 -14.92 -4.79
N ALA A 207 24.43 -14.32 -3.85
CA ALA A 207 24.97 -14.99 -2.68
C ALA A 207 25.31 -13.99 -1.57
N THR A 208 25.24 -14.45 -0.34
CA THR A 208 25.68 -13.71 0.85
C THR A 208 26.76 -14.51 1.58
N ILE A 209 27.71 -13.81 2.16
CA ILE A 209 28.74 -14.38 3.00
C ILE A 209 28.78 -13.63 4.32
N THR A 210 28.93 -14.33 5.44
CA THR A 210 29.14 -13.68 6.73
C THR A 210 30.54 -13.08 6.81
N LEU A 211 30.70 -11.99 7.58
CA LEU A 211 32.00 -11.37 7.80
C LEU A 211 33.04 -12.38 8.29
N GLN A 212 32.69 -13.28 9.21
CA GLN A 212 33.54 -14.33 9.72
C GLN A 212 34.07 -15.23 8.60
N ASN A 213 33.21 -15.68 7.70
CA ASN A 213 33.60 -16.54 6.58
C ASN A 213 34.40 -15.75 5.53
N TYR A 214 34.06 -14.49 5.31
CA TYR A 214 34.80 -13.61 4.41
C TYR A 214 36.27 -13.46 4.89
N PHE A 215 36.50 -13.15 6.16
CA PHE A 215 37.83 -13.02 6.69
C PHE A 215 38.64 -14.33 6.73
N ARG A 216 37.97 -15.49 6.84
CA ARG A 216 38.61 -16.80 6.72
C ARG A 216 39.21 -17.10 5.35
N MET A 217 38.79 -16.37 4.32
CA MET A 217 39.34 -16.53 2.96
C MET A 217 40.78 -15.93 2.82
N TYR A 218 41.20 -15.13 3.75
CA TYR A 218 42.49 -14.46 3.71
C TYR A 218 43.50 -15.13 4.68
N HIS A 219 44.73 -15.43 4.18
CA HIS A 219 45.78 -15.99 4.98
C HIS A 219 46.45 -14.98 5.94
N LYS A 220 46.39 -13.69 5.61
CA LYS A 220 46.92 -12.61 6.44
C LYS A 220 45.87 -11.49 6.50
N LEU A 221 45.57 -11.05 7.71
CA LEU A 221 44.68 -9.93 8.00
C LEU A 221 45.48 -8.92 8.83
N CYS A 222 45.33 -7.64 8.48
CA CYS A 222 45.88 -6.52 9.21
C CYS A 222 44.74 -5.54 9.53
N GLY A 223 44.68 -5.08 10.78
CA GLY A 223 43.73 -4.06 11.22
C GLY A 223 44.49 -2.82 11.71
N MET A 224 43.87 -1.65 11.56
CA MET A 224 44.27 -0.40 12.21
C MET A 224 43.31 -0.11 13.34
#